data_cdf61971f1309ac55440146501d4774c
#
_entry.id   cdf61971f1309ac55440146501d4774c
#
_cell.length_a   1.000
_cell.length_b   1.000
_cell.length_c   1.000
_cell.angle_alpha   90.00
_cell.angle_beta   90.00
_cell.angle_gamma   90.00
#
_symmetry.space_group_name_H-M   'P 1'
#
loop_
_entity.id
_entity.type
_entity.pdbx_description
1 polymer ?
#
loop_
_entity_poly.entity_id
_entity_poly.type
_entity_poly.pdbx_seq_one_letter_code
_entity_poly.pdbx_strand_id
1 'polypeptide(L)'
;QAISNWERGTATPDVETLNLIAKLLDTDLLAIINGESNEQEKAKDTISHRTALLIAIIVLMIVHFLLAFLNKIEMIQVVLVPGVLVVLSVLIHFICRHVTAQNDFSIIAGFDKKKDNIEIVKKQLATIALLNLAVVLFINVLFFAMYTGPKEGHLIGSLIFLGAYFIMIIIIIVGVN
;
A
#
# COMPACT_ATOMS: atom_id res chain seq x y z
N GLN A 1 -4.48 28.53 33.21
CA GLN A 1 -5.87 29.09 33.10
C GLN A 1 -6.29 29.37 31.65
N ALA A 2 -5.41 29.85 30.76
CA ALA A 2 -5.76 30.12 29.34
C ALA A 2 -6.23 28.88 28.60
N ILE A 3 -5.44 27.79 28.64
CA ILE A 3 -5.77 26.50 27.93
C ILE A 3 -7.11 25.94 28.42
N SER A 4 -7.37 25.97 29.74
CA SER A 4 -8.64 25.49 30.32
C SER A 4 -9.84 26.33 29.88
N ASN A 5 -9.66 27.60 29.54
CA ASN A 5 -10.71 28.44 28.97
C ASN A 5 -10.97 28.12 27.49
N TRP A 6 -9.89 27.78 26.75
CA TRP A 6 -10.03 27.36 25.33
C TRP A 6 -10.75 26.02 25.23
N GLU A 7 -10.39 25.03 26.08
CA GLU A 7 -11.07 23.72 26.13
C GLU A 7 -12.56 23.84 26.45
N ARG A 8 -12.95 24.82 27.28
CA ARG A 8 -14.36 25.09 27.62
C ARG A 8 -15.08 26.00 26.65
N GLY A 9 -14.38 26.51 25.63
CA GLY A 9 -14.94 27.41 24.63
C GLY A 9 -15.31 28.80 25.17
N THR A 10 -14.81 29.17 26.40
CA THR A 10 -15.07 30.46 27.01
C THR A 10 -14.13 31.57 26.55
N ALA A 11 -13.04 31.19 25.86
CA ALA A 11 -12.12 32.10 25.18
C ALA A 11 -11.52 31.39 23.97
N THR A 12 -11.06 32.17 23.01
CA THR A 12 -10.31 31.67 21.84
C THR A 12 -8.88 32.18 21.89
N PRO A 13 -7.87 31.37 21.51
CA PRO A 13 -6.51 31.84 21.39
C PRO A 13 -6.40 32.90 20.28
N ASP A 14 -5.51 33.87 20.46
CA ASP A 14 -5.21 34.83 19.40
C ASP A 14 -4.35 34.21 18.29
N VAL A 15 -4.22 34.90 17.17
CA VAL A 15 -3.50 34.41 15.98
C VAL A 15 -2.01 34.19 16.26
N GLU A 16 -1.39 34.99 17.13
CA GLU A 16 0.01 34.83 17.52
C GLU A 16 0.20 33.55 18.34
N THR A 17 -0.69 33.29 19.29
CA THR A 17 -0.69 32.05 20.08
C THR A 17 -0.94 30.82 19.20
N LEU A 18 -1.89 30.89 18.26
CA LEU A 18 -2.14 29.81 17.30
C LEU A 18 -0.92 29.53 16.41
N ASN A 19 -0.20 30.57 16.01
CA ASN A 19 1.01 30.43 15.19
C ASN A 19 2.17 29.80 15.99
N LEU A 20 2.30 30.12 17.28
CA LEU A 20 3.26 29.46 18.18
C LEU A 20 2.91 27.97 18.37
N ILE A 21 1.62 27.65 18.55
CA ILE A 21 1.15 26.27 18.68
C ILE A 21 1.42 25.51 17.37
N ALA A 22 1.14 26.11 16.21
CA ALA A 22 1.43 25.51 14.91
C ALA A 22 2.91 25.15 14.76
N LYS A 23 3.82 26.07 15.13
CA LYS A 23 5.27 25.82 15.12
C LYS A 23 5.70 24.71 16.07
N LEU A 24 5.13 24.66 17.28
CA LEU A 24 5.44 23.63 18.27
C LEU A 24 4.96 22.23 17.83
N LEU A 25 3.85 22.17 17.12
CA LEU A 25 3.27 20.92 16.61
C LEU A 25 3.77 20.56 15.23
N ASP A 26 4.68 21.33 14.64
CA ASP A 26 5.21 21.14 13.27
C ASP A 26 4.07 21.01 12.26
N THR A 27 3.08 21.89 12.37
CA THR A 27 1.88 21.90 11.50
C THR A 27 1.62 23.30 10.95
N ASP A 28 0.76 23.41 9.93
CA ASP A 28 0.36 24.70 9.38
C ASP A 28 -0.76 25.33 10.23
N LEU A 29 -0.73 26.65 10.37
CA LEU A 29 -1.75 27.42 11.05
C LEU A 29 -3.15 27.21 10.45
N LEU A 30 -3.24 27.13 9.11
CA LEU A 30 -4.50 26.85 8.41
C LEU A 30 -5.06 25.47 8.74
N ALA A 31 -4.19 24.46 8.91
CA ALA A 31 -4.60 23.13 9.31
C ALA A 31 -5.23 23.12 10.70
N ILE A 32 -4.67 23.90 11.66
CA ILE A 32 -5.25 24.05 13.00
C ILE A 32 -6.62 24.76 12.94
N ILE A 33 -6.74 25.84 12.17
CA ILE A 33 -7.98 26.61 12.07
C ILE A 33 -9.09 25.79 11.40
N ASN A 34 -8.75 25.01 10.37
CA ASN A 34 -9.71 24.17 9.63
C ASN A 34 -10.00 22.83 10.33
N GLY A 35 -9.32 22.52 11.42
CA GLY A 35 -9.41 21.20 12.06
C GLY A 35 -8.83 20.06 11.21
N GLU A 36 -7.99 20.39 10.21
CA GLU A 36 -7.29 19.39 9.39
C GLU A 36 -6.05 18.90 10.14
N SER A 37 -6.01 17.64 10.48
CA SER A 37 -4.82 17.03 11.08
C SER A 37 -3.79 16.70 9.98
N ASN A 38 -2.49 16.80 10.30
CA ASN A 38 -1.40 16.30 9.43
C ASN A 38 -1.58 14.81 9.08
N GLU A 39 -2.40 14.08 9.82
CA GLU A 39 -2.79 12.71 9.52
C GLU A 39 -3.65 12.60 8.26
N GLN A 40 -4.51 13.59 7.98
CA GLN A 40 -5.33 13.60 6.75
C GLN A 40 -4.48 13.84 5.51
N GLU A 41 -3.47 14.70 5.59
CA GLU A 41 -2.54 14.95 4.49
C GLU A 41 -1.65 13.74 4.23
N LYS A 42 -1.07 13.13 5.28
CA LYS A 42 -0.33 11.87 5.18
C LYS A 42 -1.18 10.71 4.67
N ALA A 43 -2.46 10.64 5.06
CA ALA A 43 -3.40 9.63 4.55
C ALA A 43 -3.71 9.85 3.07
N LYS A 44 -3.85 11.10 2.63
CA LYS A 44 -4.10 11.47 1.22
C LYS A 44 -2.91 11.11 0.34
N ASP A 45 -1.68 11.41 0.77
CA ASP A 45 -0.45 11.04 0.06
C ASP A 45 -0.29 9.52 -0.04
N THR A 46 -0.55 8.79 1.03
CA THR A 46 -0.48 7.33 1.03
C THR A 46 -1.53 6.71 0.09
N ILE A 47 -2.74 7.28 0.03
CA ILE A 47 -3.78 6.86 -0.92
C ILE A 47 -3.34 7.12 -2.36
N SER A 48 -2.71 8.28 -2.61
CA SER A 48 -2.17 8.65 -3.93
C SER A 48 -1.11 7.65 -4.42
N HIS A 49 -0.14 7.30 -3.58
CA HIS A 49 0.90 6.32 -3.93
C HIS A 49 0.34 4.92 -4.24
N ARG A 50 -0.64 4.44 -3.47
CA ARG A 50 -1.29 3.15 -3.72
C ARG A 50 -2.06 3.15 -5.04
N THR A 51 -2.78 4.22 -5.32
CA THR A 51 -3.51 4.37 -6.58
C THR A 51 -2.55 4.41 -7.76
N ALA A 52 -1.42 5.12 -7.64
CA ALA A 52 -0.39 5.16 -8.67
C ALA A 52 0.22 3.77 -8.93
N LEU A 53 0.51 2.98 -7.89
CA LEU A 53 1.00 1.61 -8.04
C LEU A 53 -0.02 0.70 -8.73
N LEU A 54 -1.31 0.78 -8.38
CA LEU A 54 -2.36 0.00 -9.04
C LEU A 54 -2.48 0.36 -10.52
N ILE A 55 -2.45 1.64 -10.85
CA ILE A 55 -2.46 2.12 -12.24
C ILE A 55 -1.23 1.59 -12.99
N ALA A 56 -0.04 1.68 -12.41
CA ALA A 56 1.19 1.18 -13.01
C ALA A 56 1.13 -0.34 -13.30
N ILE A 57 0.58 -1.14 -12.37
CA ILE A 57 0.38 -2.57 -12.55
C ILE A 57 -0.59 -2.85 -13.72
N ILE A 58 -1.71 -2.11 -13.79
CA ILE A 58 -2.69 -2.27 -14.88
C ILE A 58 -2.07 -1.91 -16.23
N VAL A 59 -1.37 -0.78 -16.32
CA VAL A 59 -0.68 -0.36 -17.54
C VAL A 59 0.33 -1.41 -17.99
N LEU A 60 1.14 -1.92 -17.07
CA LEU A 60 2.14 -2.94 -17.35
C LEU A 60 1.48 -4.24 -17.84
N MET A 61 0.36 -4.66 -17.29
CA MET A 61 -0.41 -5.82 -17.77
C MET A 61 -0.95 -5.63 -19.18
N ILE A 62 -1.42 -4.42 -19.50
CA ILE A 62 -1.87 -4.09 -20.87
C ILE A 62 -0.69 -4.19 -21.84
N VAL A 63 0.47 -3.67 -21.47
CA VAL A 63 1.70 -3.74 -22.28
C VAL A 63 2.13 -5.20 -22.50
N HIS A 64 2.10 -6.04 -21.45
CA HIS A 64 2.39 -7.48 -21.57
C HIS A 64 1.44 -8.16 -22.57
N PHE A 65 0.14 -7.89 -22.47
CA PHE A 65 -0.86 -8.47 -23.37
C PHE A 65 -0.62 -8.05 -24.82
N LEU A 66 -0.37 -6.76 -25.06
CA LEU A 66 -0.10 -6.25 -26.42
C LEU A 66 1.15 -6.86 -27.03
N LEU A 67 2.23 -6.99 -26.24
CA LEU A 67 3.47 -7.60 -26.72
C LEU A 67 3.30 -9.09 -27.00
N ALA A 68 2.57 -9.84 -26.18
CA ALA A 68 2.26 -11.23 -26.42
C ALA A 68 1.47 -11.39 -27.72
N PHE A 69 0.49 -10.52 -27.95
CA PHE A 69 -0.33 -10.52 -29.17
C PHE A 69 0.48 -10.22 -30.44
N LEU A 70 1.32 -9.18 -30.38
CA LEU A 70 2.13 -8.75 -31.52
C LEU A 70 3.22 -9.76 -31.90
N ASN A 71 3.86 -10.38 -30.90
CA ASN A 71 4.98 -11.30 -31.12
C ASN A 71 4.55 -12.76 -31.30
N LYS A 72 3.24 -13.07 -31.32
CA LYS A 72 2.68 -14.43 -31.41
C LYS A 72 3.30 -15.39 -30.38
N ILE A 73 3.65 -14.86 -29.19
CA ILE A 73 4.17 -15.64 -28.07
C ILE A 73 2.99 -16.42 -27.47
N GLU A 74 3.26 -17.62 -26.94
CA GLU A 74 2.24 -18.40 -26.25
C GLU A 74 1.64 -17.58 -25.10
N MET A 75 0.43 -17.06 -25.30
CA MET A 75 -0.28 -16.17 -24.37
C MET A 75 -0.37 -16.74 -22.96
N ILE A 76 -0.44 -18.07 -22.83
CA ILE A 76 -0.55 -18.75 -21.54
C ILE A 76 0.64 -18.42 -20.64
N GLN A 77 1.87 -18.46 -21.15
CA GLN A 77 3.07 -18.24 -20.34
C GLN A 77 3.27 -16.77 -19.96
N VAL A 78 2.97 -15.86 -20.88
CA VAL A 78 3.23 -14.41 -20.70
C VAL A 78 2.15 -13.71 -19.89
N VAL A 79 0.91 -14.17 -19.98
CA VAL A 79 -0.24 -13.51 -19.34
C VAL A 79 -0.70 -14.25 -18.09
N LEU A 80 -0.62 -15.58 -18.07
CA LEU A 80 -1.20 -16.36 -16.98
C LEU A 80 -0.43 -16.15 -15.67
N VAL A 81 0.90 -16.31 -15.67
CA VAL A 81 1.67 -16.19 -14.41
C VAL A 81 1.68 -14.76 -13.86
N PRO A 82 2.03 -13.72 -14.64
CA PRO A 82 1.91 -12.35 -14.19
C PRO A 82 0.49 -11.97 -13.78
N GLY A 83 -0.51 -12.43 -14.53
CA GLY A 83 -1.92 -12.18 -14.26
C GLY A 83 -2.38 -12.75 -12.92
N VAL A 84 -2.02 -14.00 -12.63
CA VAL A 84 -2.33 -14.64 -11.33
C VAL A 84 -1.70 -13.86 -10.18
N LEU A 85 -0.43 -13.44 -10.31
CA LEU A 85 0.25 -12.66 -9.28
C LEU A 85 -0.44 -11.31 -9.03
N VAL A 86 -0.86 -10.64 -10.11
CA VAL A 86 -1.61 -9.38 -9.99
C VAL A 86 -2.95 -9.59 -9.29
N VAL A 87 -3.72 -10.62 -9.68
CA VAL A 87 -5.02 -10.91 -9.04
C VAL A 87 -4.82 -11.20 -7.55
N LEU A 88 -3.87 -12.04 -7.18
CA LEU A 88 -3.57 -12.34 -5.77
C LEU A 88 -3.17 -11.07 -5.00
N SER A 89 -2.32 -10.23 -5.59
CA SER A 89 -1.89 -8.98 -4.96
C SER A 89 -3.03 -8.00 -4.75
N VAL A 90 -3.92 -7.87 -5.73
CA VAL A 90 -5.11 -7.01 -5.64
C VAL A 90 -6.06 -7.54 -4.56
N LEU A 91 -6.28 -8.86 -4.48
CA LEU A 91 -7.09 -9.48 -3.43
C LEU A 91 -6.52 -9.20 -2.04
N ILE A 92 -5.21 -9.39 -1.84
CA ILE A 92 -4.54 -9.08 -0.56
C ILE A 92 -4.73 -7.60 -0.21
N HIS A 93 -4.56 -6.71 -1.19
CA HIS A 93 -4.78 -5.27 -0.99
C HIS A 93 -6.21 -4.97 -0.53
N PHE A 94 -7.22 -5.54 -1.19
CA PHE A 94 -8.62 -5.35 -0.83
C PHE A 94 -8.96 -5.92 0.55
N ILE A 95 -8.44 -7.11 0.89
CA ILE A 95 -8.63 -7.72 2.21
C ILE A 95 -8.05 -6.82 3.30
N CYS A 96 -6.80 -6.37 3.16
CA CYS A 96 -6.17 -5.46 4.13
C CYS A 96 -6.97 -4.17 4.29
N ARG A 97 -7.46 -3.60 3.19
CA ARG A 97 -8.29 -2.39 3.22
C ARG A 97 -9.64 -2.62 3.90
N HIS A 98 -10.31 -3.72 3.60
CA HIS A 98 -11.61 -4.08 4.17
C HIS A 98 -11.51 -4.25 5.69
N VAL A 99 -10.54 -5.05 6.15
CA VAL A 99 -10.25 -5.29 7.57
C VAL A 99 -9.97 -3.97 8.31
N THR A 100 -9.15 -3.12 7.72
CA THR A 100 -8.81 -1.82 8.30
C THR A 100 -10.03 -0.89 8.39
N ALA A 101 -10.88 -0.88 7.36
CA ALA A 101 -12.07 -0.02 7.31
C ALA A 101 -13.14 -0.44 8.31
N GLN A 102 -13.33 -1.75 8.52
CA GLN A 102 -14.34 -2.28 9.45
C GLN A 102 -13.82 -2.40 10.90
N ASN A 103 -12.53 -2.19 11.15
CA ASN A 103 -11.89 -2.47 12.43
C ASN A 103 -12.11 -3.92 12.93
N ASP A 104 -12.33 -4.84 12.00
CA ASP A 104 -12.50 -6.26 12.29
C ASP A 104 -11.24 -7.04 11.96
N PHE A 105 -10.43 -7.26 12.97
CA PHE A 105 -9.15 -7.97 12.86
C PHE A 105 -9.25 -9.45 13.24
N SER A 106 -10.46 -9.98 13.38
CA SER A 106 -10.71 -11.38 13.78
C SER A 106 -10.12 -12.41 12.81
N ILE A 107 -9.94 -12.02 11.54
CA ILE A 107 -9.34 -12.87 10.51
C ILE A 107 -7.81 -12.93 10.59
N ILE A 108 -7.18 -12.08 11.41
CA ILE A 108 -5.72 -12.08 11.57
C ILE A 108 -5.35 -13.11 12.63
N ALA A 109 -4.59 -14.12 12.22
CA ALA A 109 -4.10 -15.14 13.13
C ALA A 109 -3.23 -14.51 14.23
N GLY A 110 -3.57 -14.80 15.49
CA GLY A 110 -2.84 -14.29 16.65
C GLY A 110 -3.28 -12.92 17.16
N PHE A 111 -4.22 -12.23 16.50
CA PHE A 111 -4.73 -10.94 16.99
C PHE A 111 -5.54 -11.11 18.28
N ASP A 112 -5.18 -10.37 19.34
CA ASP A 112 -5.91 -10.30 20.61
C ASP A 112 -6.33 -8.85 20.89
N LYS A 113 -7.63 -8.57 20.74
CA LYS A 113 -8.21 -7.23 20.95
C LYS A 113 -7.88 -6.60 22.31
N LYS A 114 -7.57 -7.41 23.32
CA LYS A 114 -7.24 -6.92 24.68
C LYS A 114 -5.76 -6.54 24.83
N LYS A 115 -4.88 -7.13 24.00
CA LYS A 115 -3.42 -6.96 24.08
C LYS A 115 -2.87 -6.10 22.97
N ASP A 116 -3.47 -6.19 21.77
CA ASP A 116 -2.91 -5.57 20.58
C ASP A 116 -3.40 -4.13 20.39
N ASN A 117 -2.48 -3.26 20.04
CA ASN A 117 -2.81 -1.88 19.72
C ASN A 117 -3.36 -1.81 18.29
N ILE A 118 -4.65 -1.47 18.16
CA ILE A 118 -5.36 -1.40 16.89
C ILE A 118 -4.67 -0.47 15.88
N GLU A 119 -4.13 0.67 16.32
CA GLU A 119 -3.46 1.62 15.42
C GLU A 119 -2.15 1.06 14.86
N ILE A 120 -1.41 0.30 15.66
CA ILE A 120 -0.21 -0.40 15.20
C ILE A 120 -0.60 -1.45 14.14
N VAL A 121 -1.63 -2.26 14.41
CA VAL A 121 -2.09 -3.30 13.48
C VAL A 121 -2.58 -2.68 12.16
N LYS A 122 -3.31 -1.59 12.20
CA LYS A 122 -3.72 -0.84 10.98
C LYS A 122 -2.51 -0.40 10.16
N LYS A 123 -1.50 0.17 10.82
CA LYS A 123 -0.27 0.63 10.17
C LYS A 123 0.49 -0.54 9.54
N GLN A 124 0.59 -1.67 10.23
CA GLN A 124 1.21 -2.89 9.72
C GLN A 124 0.49 -3.41 8.47
N LEU A 125 -0.85 -3.55 8.52
CA LEU A 125 -1.64 -3.96 7.36
C LEU A 125 -1.51 -3.01 6.17
N ALA A 126 -1.48 -1.70 6.43
CA ALA A 126 -1.26 -0.71 5.41
C ALA A 126 0.11 -0.87 4.74
N THR A 127 1.15 -1.15 5.53
CA THR A 127 2.52 -1.38 5.06
C THR A 127 2.59 -2.68 4.24
N ILE A 128 2.01 -3.77 4.74
CA ILE A 128 1.95 -5.05 4.02
C ILE A 128 1.28 -4.88 2.66
N ALA A 129 0.12 -4.19 2.62
CA ALA A 129 -0.59 -3.95 1.37
C ALA A 129 0.23 -3.14 0.35
N LEU A 130 0.95 -2.12 0.80
CA LEU A 130 1.80 -1.29 -0.06
C LEU A 130 3.01 -2.07 -0.59
N LEU A 131 3.73 -2.76 0.29
CA LEU A 131 4.89 -3.55 -0.08
C LEU A 131 4.52 -4.69 -1.03
N ASN A 132 3.38 -5.35 -0.82
CA ASN A 132 2.87 -6.38 -1.72
C ASN A 132 2.65 -5.84 -3.14
N LEU A 133 2.04 -4.67 -3.29
CA LEU A 133 1.87 -4.02 -4.61
C LEU A 133 3.22 -3.68 -5.26
N ALA A 134 4.17 -3.15 -4.49
CA ALA A 134 5.49 -2.82 -5.00
C ALA A 134 6.27 -4.07 -5.47
N VAL A 135 6.19 -5.19 -4.73
CA VAL A 135 6.81 -6.47 -5.09
C VAL A 135 6.20 -7.02 -6.38
N VAL A 136 4.87 -6.99 -6.51
CA VAL A 136 4.21 -7.46 -7.74
C VAL A 136 4.59 -6.60 -8.94
N LEU A 137 4.65 -5.29 -8.78
CA LEU A 137 5.10 -4.40 -9.85
C LEU A 137 6.54 -4.75 -10.28
N PHE A 138 7.45 -4.90 -9.32
CA PHE A 138 8.84 -5.25 -9.59
C PHE A 138 8.98 -6.60 -10.31
N ILE A 139 8.27 -7.63 -9.85
CA ILE A 139 8.27 -8.94 -10.49
C ILE A 139 7.70 -8.87 -11.91
N ASN A 140 6.64 -8.10 -12.14
CA ASN A 140 6.10 -7.90 -13.48
C ASN A 140 7.09 -7.21 -14.43
N VAL A 141 7.88 -6.26 -13.95
CA VAL A 141 8.97 -5.63 -14.74
C VAL A 141 10.04 -6.68 -15.10
N LEU A 142 10.42 -7.54 -14.16
CA LEU A 142 11.37 -8.63 -14.42
C LEU A 142 10.82 -9.65 -15.44
N PHE A 143 9.53 -10.00 -15.36
CA PHE A 143 8.87 -10.81 -16.36
C PHE A 143 8.94 -10.17 -17.74
N PHE A 144 8.63 -8.89 -17.84
CA PHE A 144 8.74 -8.15 -19.08
C PHE A 144 10.15 -8.24 -19.67
N ALA A 145 11.18 -7.98 -18.86
CA ALA A 145 12.58 -8.07 -19.30
C ALA A 145 12.97 -9.49 -19.75
N MET A 146 12.46 -10.52 -19.04
CA MET A 146 12.72 -11.91 -19.41
C MET A 146 12.10 -12.26 -20.78
N TYR A 147 10.87 -11.82 -21.06
CA TYR A 147 10.17 -12.15 -22.30
C TYR A 147 10.66 -11.35 -23.51
N THR A 148 11.37 -10.25 -23.32
CA THR A 148 12.07 -9.54 -24.39
C THR A 148 13.41 -10.18 -24.74
N GLY A 149 13.88 -11.13 -23.91
CA GLY A 149 15.11 -11.88 -24.08
C GLY A 149 14.95 -13.19 -24.86
N PRO A 150 16.01 -14.05 -24.91
CA PRO A 150 15.99 -15.36 -25.56
C PRO A 150 14.89 -16.27 -24.96
N LYS A 151 14.24 -17.05 -25.84
CA LYS A 151 13.09 -17.91 -25.43
C LYS A 151 13.48 -19.10 -24.54
N GLU A 152 14.75 -19.46 -24.53
CA GLU A 152 15.25 -20.58 -23.74
C GLU A 152 15.18 -20.24 -22.24
N GLY A 153 14.46 -21.07 -21.48
CA GLY A 153 14.34 -20.91 -20.02
C GLY A 153 13.16 -20.07 -19.51
N HIS A 154 12.27 -19.57 -20.37
CA HIS A 154 11.12 -18.75 -19.94
C HIS A 154 10.24 -19.47 -18.90
N LEU A 155 9.97 -20.77 -19.04
CA LEU A 155 9.18 -21.53 -18.08
C LEU A 155 9.87 -21.63 -16.72
N ILE A 156 11.16 -21.94 -16.71
CA ILE A 156 11.96 -22.07 -15.48
C ILE A 156 12.02 -20.69 -14.80
N GLY A 157 12.29 -19.63 -15.55
CA GLY A 157 12.29 -18.26 -15.05
C GLY A 157 10.95 -17.86 -14.41
N SER A 158 9.83 -18.22 -15.04
CA SER A 158 8.50 -17.98 -14.51
C SER A 158 8.24 -18.66 -13.17
N LEU A 159 8.67 -19.91 -13.02
CA LEU A 159 8.55 -20.65 -11.76
C LEU A 159 9.43 -20.06 -10.66
N ILE A 160 10.64 -19.62 -11.00
CA ILE A 160 11.56 -18.94 -10.06
C ILE A 160 10.92 -17.64 -9.56
N PHE A 161 10.35 -16.81 -10.44
CA PHE A 161 9.70 -15.56 -10.04
C PHE A 161 8.46 -15.80 -9.19
N LEU A 162 7.66 -16.83 -9.50
CA LEU A 162 6.52 -17.21 -8.68
C LEU A 162 6.98 -17.61 -7.27
N GLY A 163 8.01 -18.44 -7.15
CA GLY A 163 8.60 -18.83 -5.86
C GLY A 163 9.15 -17.62 -5.09
N ALA A 164 9.89 -16.73 -5.77
CA ALA A 164 10.41 -15.51 -5.18
C ALA A 164 9.31 -14.61 -4.64
N TYR A 165 8.18 -14.48 -5.35
CA TYR A 165 7.03 -13.72 -4.88
C TYR A 165 6.49 -14.25 -3.54
N PHE A 166 6.26 -15.56 -3.42
CA PHE A 166 5.78 -16.14 -2.17
C PHE A 166 6.76 -15.97 -1.02
N ILE A 167 8.07 -16.14 -1.28
CA ILE A 167 9.11 -15.90 -0.28
C ILE A 167 9.09 -14.43 0.18
N MET A 168 9.00 -13.48 -0.75
CA MET A 168 8.94 -12.06 -0.43
C MET A 168 7.69 -11.69 0.39
N ILE A 169 6.53 -12.26 0.09
CA ILE A 169 5.30 -12.07 0.87
C ILE A 169 5.49 -12.56 2.31
N ILE A 170 6.08 -13.74 2.50
CA ILE A 170 6.36 -14.29 3.83
C ILE A 170 7.31 -13.35 4.59
N ILE A 171 8.38 -12.87 3.95
CA ILE A 171 9.34 -11.93 4.56
C ILE A 171 8.64 -10.63 4.98
N ILE A 172 7.75 -10.09 4.13
CA ILE A 172 6.99 -8.87 4.44
C ILE A 172 6.09 -9.11 5.66
N ILE A 173 5.36 -10.22 5.70
CA ILE A 173 4.45 -10.53 6.81
C ILE A 173 5.22 -10.69 8.12
N VAL A 174 6.34 -11.41 8.09
CA VAL A 174 7.18 -11.64 9.28
C VAL A 174 7.94 -10.38 9.71
N GLY A 175 8.43 -9.58 8.75
CA GLY A 175 9.21 -8.39 9.04
C GLY A 175 8.40 -7.17 9.50
N VAL A 176 7.07 -7.21 9.34
CA VAL A 176 6.17 -6.13 9.78
C VAL A 176 5.57 -6.44 11.17
N ASN A 177 5.64 -7.68 11.63
CA ASN A 177 5.27 -8.08 12.99
C ASN A 177 6.40 -7.80 13.98
#